data_eae31015a7d4bef51d640157112c3458
#
_entry.id   eae31015a7d4bef51d640157112c3458
#
_cell.length_a   1.000
_cell.length_b   1.000
_cell.length_c   1.000
_cell.angle_alpha   90.00
_cell.angle_beta   90.00
_cell.angle_gamma   90.00
#
_symmetry.space_group_name_H-M   'P 1'
#
loop_
_entity.id
_entity.type
_entity.pdbx_description
1 polymer ?
#
loop_
_entity_poly.entity_id
_entity_poly.type
_entity_poly.pdbx_seq_one_letter_code
_entity_poly.pdbx_strand_id
1 'polypeptide(L)'
;EIHERLVGSEMCIRDRMYDNPQYSSMRDSGFSLFYMFINVGAIFAPFAAVGVRNWWLSTFGYNYDADLPALCHGHLAGTLTPEAVDTYSALAAKATISGTPVTDMTVFANEYLNVFTTGFHYAFGVAILAMVLSLVIFVINRKKFPDPSKKVAAKAGDATAVEMNAQEVRQRMYALFAVFGVVIFFWFSFHQNGLTLTYFAKEYTDLNLFGMAISAELFQSLNPIFVVSLTPVIMAVFAAQRAKGKEPSTPRKIAIGMGISATGFLICLLYTSDAA
;
A
#
# COMPACT_ATOMS: atom_id res chain seq x y z
N GLU A 1 -21.23 -2.49 -8.62
CA GLU A 1 -21.67 -3.90 -8.81
C GLU A 1 -20.58 -4.82 -9.39
N ILE A 2 -19.82 -4.40 -10.42
CA ILE A 2 -18.76 -5.25 -10.99
C ILE A 2 -17.60 -5.42 -10.02
N HIS A 3 -17.22 -4.37 -9.27
CA HIS A 3 -16.15 -4.41 -8.26
C HIS A 3 -16.54 -5.26 -7.05
N GLU A 4 -17.76 -5.17 -6.56
CA GLU A 4 -18.26 -5.98 -5.44
C GLU A 4 -18.36 -7.47 -5.79
N ARG A 5 -18.75 -7.79 -7.01
CA ARG A 5 -18.80 -9.19 -7.48
C ARG A 5 -17.41 -9.79 -7.67
N LEU A 6 -16.42 -9.01 -8.11
CA LEU A 6 -15.03 -9.46 -8.25
C LEU A 6 -14.38 -9.73 -6.89
N VAL A 7 -14.45 -8.80 -5.95
CA VAL A 7 -13.86 -8.95 -4.61
C VAL A 7 -14.54 -10.07 -3.82
N GLY A 8 -15.86 -10.13 -3.84
CA GLY A 8 -16.61 -11.20 -3.19
C GLY A 8 -16.33 -12.58 -3.80
N SER A 9 -16.18 -12.68 -5.12
CA SER A 9 -15.87 -13.95 -5.80
C SER A 9 -14.44 -14.42 -5.53
N GLU A 10 -13.46 -13.54 -5.45
CA GLU A 10 -12.07 -13.91 -5.12
C GLU A 10 -11.92 -14.47 -3.71
N MET A 11 -12.61 -13.88 -2.72
CA MET A 11 -12.61 -14.42 -1.37
C MET A 11 -13.32 -15.77 -1.31
N CYS A 12 -14.45 -15.93 -2.00
CA CYS A 12 -15.16 -17.21 -2.08
C CYS A 12 -14.35 -18.30 -2.81
N ILE A 13 -13.61 -17.96 -3.86
CA ILE A 13 -12.74 -18.89 -4.57
C ILE A 13 -11.62 -19.37 -3.65
N ARG A 14 -10.95 -18.47 -2.95
CA ARG A 14 -9.88 -18.81 -2.00
C ARG A 14 -10.39 -19.66 -0.85
N ASP A 15 -11.50 -19.30 -0.24
CA ASP A 15 -12.15 -20.07 0.83
C ASP A 15 -12.42 -21.51 0.37
N ARG A 16 -12.96 -21.69 -0.81
CA ARG A 16 -13.30 -23.01 -1.36
C ARG A 16 -12.09 -23.86 -1.73
N MET A 17 -10.94 -23.25 -2.00
CA MET A 17 -9.69 -24.01 -2.19
C MET A 17 -9.28 -24.76 -0.91
N TYR A 18 -9.70 -24.26 0.27
CA TYR A 18 -9.41 -24.85 1.58
C TYR A 18 -10.61 -25.57 2.22
N ASP A 19 -11.74 -25.70 1.53
CA ASP A 19 -12.93 -26.44 2.02
C ASP A 19 -12.71 -27.96 2.08
N ASN A 20 -11.64 -28.47 1.52
CA ASN A 20 -11.26 -29.86 1.64
C ASN A 20 -10.72 -30.12 3.06
N PRO A 21 -11.23 -31.18 3.79
CA PRO A 21 -10.75 -31.53 5.13
C PRO A 21 -9.24 -31.66 5.24
N GLN A 22 -8.58 -32.06 4.16
CA GLN A 22 -7.13 -32.23 4.08
C GLN A 22 -6.36 -30.89 4.15
N TYR A 23 -6.96 -29.77 3.68
CA TYR A 23 -6.32 -28.46 3.59
C TYR A 23 -6.91 -27.42 4.55
N SER A 24 -8.00 -27.74 5.22
CA SER A 24 -8.70 -26.81 6.13
C SER A 24 -7.81 -26.29 7.26
N SER A 25 -6.91 -27.14 7.80
CA SER A 25 -5.95 -26.75 8.84
C SER A 25 -4.86 -25.79 8.34
N MET A 26 -4.64 -25.69 7.02
CA MET A 26 -3.63 -24.83 6.40
C MET A 26 -4.22 -23.50 5.91
N ARG A 27 -5.52 -23.28 6.07
CA ARG A 27 -6.24 -22.11 5.57
C ARG A 27 -5.61 -20.79 6.04
N ASP A 28 -5.39 -20.62 7.34
CA ASP A 28 -4.78 -19.41 7.91
C ASP A 28 -3.38 -19.16 7.34
N SER A 29 -2.59 -20.22 7.19
CA SER A 29 -1.25 -20.14 6.60
C SER A 29 -1.30 -19.75 5.12
N GLY A 30 -2.27 -20.29 4.36
CA GLY A 30 -2.48 -19.94 2.96
C GLY A 30 -2.87 -18.47 2.77
N PHE A 31 -3.72 -17.93 3.61
CA PHE A 31 -4.07 -16.51 3.59
C PHE A 31 -2.89 -15.62 3.98
N SER A 32 -2.09 -16.01 4.96
CA SER A 32 -0.87 -15.30 5.35
C SER A 32 0.15 -15.25 4.23
N LEU A 33 0.35 -16.38 3.53
CA LEU A 33 1.24 -16.46 2.38
C LEU A 33 0.76 -15.58 1.22
N PHE A 34 -0.54 -15.59 0.94
CA PHE A 34 -1.12 -14.73 -0.08
C PHE A 34 -0.90 -13.25 0.24
N TYR A 35 -1.15 -12.84 1.49
CA TYR A 35 -0.91 -11.48 1.96
C TYR A 35 0.57 -11.09 1.86
N MET A 36 1.48 -12.02 2.16
CA MET A 36 2.91 -11.82 2.00
C MET A 36 3.28 -11.52 0.53
N PHE A 37 2.73 -12.26 -0.44
CA PHE A 37 2.99 -12.00 -1.86
C PHE A 37 2.43 -10.65 -2.35
N ILE A 38 1.29 -10.18 -1.83
CA ILE A 38 0.82 -8.82 -2.07
C ILE A 38 1.89 -7.81 -1.63
N ASN A 39 2.46 -8.00 -0.44
CA ASN A 39 3.49 -7.12 0.09
C ASN A 39 4.81 -7.21 -0.67
N VAL A 40 5.17 -8.36 -1.25
CA VAL A 40 6.29 -8.46 -2.19
C VAL A 40 6.10 -7.50 -3.36
N GLY A 41 4.90 -7.46 -3.96
CA GLY A 41 4.58 -6.47 -5.00
C GLY A 41 4.67 -5.02 -4.49
N ALA A 42 4.20 -4.76 -3.28
CA ALA A 42 4.23 -3.43 -2.67
C ALA A 42 5.66 -2.93 -2.36
N ILE A 43 6.65 -3.81 -2.16
CA ILE A 43 8.06 -3.41 -2.04
C ILE A 43 8.54 -2.77 -3.34
N PHE A 44 8.25 -3.38 -4.48
CA PHE A 44 8.77 -2.94 -5.77
C PHE A 44 8.00 -1.75 -6.37
N ALA A 45 6.74 -1.54 -6.00
CA ALA A 45 5.88 -0.51 -6.59
C ALA A 45 6.45 0.92 -6.46
N PRO A 46 6.89 1.41 -5.28
CA PRO A 46 7.49 2.73 -5.15
C PRO A 46 8.79 2.88 -5.95
N PHE A 47 9.65 1.85 -5.95
CA PHE A 47 10.89 1.89 -6.73
C PHE A 47 10.62 1.98 -8.23
N ALA A 48 9.66 1.24 -8.75
CA ALA A 48 9.28 1.31 -10.15
C ALA A 48 8.69 2.68 -10.51
N ALA A 49 7.79 3.22 -9.67
CA ALA A 49 7.17 4.51 -9.89
C ALA A 49 8.21 5.65 -9.87
N VAL A 50 9.06 5.70 -8.82
CA VAL A 50 10.13 6.69 -8.69
C VAL A 50 11.14 6.54 -9.82
N GLY A 51 11.55 5.31 -10.14
CA GLY A 51 12.50 5.03 -11.19
C GLY A 51 12.02 5.51 -12.57
N VAL A 52 10.78 5.21 -12.95
CA VAL A 52 10.20 5.63 -14.22
C VAL A 52 10.01 7.15 -14.28
N ARG A 53 9.52 7.77 -13.20
CA ARG A 53 9.40 9.22 -13.10
C ARG A 53 10.75 9.90 -13.28
N ASN A 54 11.76 9.47 -12.53
CA ASN A 54 13.08 10.08 -12.57
C ASN A 54 13.77 9.83 -13.91
N TRP A 55 13.63 8.65 -14.49
CA TRP A 55 14.11 8.36 -15.84
C TRP A 55 13.49 9.32 -16.87
N TRP A 56 12.18 9.56 -16.80
CA TRP A 56 11.51 10.49 -17.70
C TRP A 56 12.05 11.92 -17.54
N LEU A 57 12.16 12.44 -16.31
CA LEU A 57 12.70 13.76 -16.06
C LEU A 57 14.13 13.88 -16.59
N SER A 58 14.96 12.88 -16.35
CA SER A 58 16.38 12.90 -16.81
C SER A 58 16.50 12.91 -18.34
N THR A 59 15.56 12.32 -19.07
CA THR A 59 15.51 12.36 -20.54
C THR A 59 15.36 13.78 -21.06
N PHE A 60 14.71 14.66 -20.29
CA PHE A 60 14.58 16.09 -20.62
C PHE A 60 15.61 16.97 -19.91
N GLY A 61 16.61 16.38 -19.28
CA GLY A 61 17.68 17.12 -18.60
C GLY A 61 17.30 17.67 -17.23
N TYR A 62 16.26 17.12 -16.60
CA TYR A 62 15.79 17.55 -15.27
C TYR A 62 15.99 16.47 -14.22
N ASN A 63 16.30 16.92 -13.00
CA ASN A 63 16.23 16.12 -11.78
C ASN A 63 14.89 16.35 -11.06
N TYR A 64 14.43 15.33 -10.35
CA TYR A 64 13.25 15.45 -9.51
C TYR A 64 13.54 16.32 -8.27
N ASP A 65 12.67 17.29 -8.03
CA ASP A 65 12.60 18.04 -6.78
C ASP A 65 11.14 18.17 -6.35
N ALA A 66 10.86 17.91 -5.06
CA ALA A 66 9.49 17.83 -4.55
C ALA A 66 8.85 19.22 -4.32
N ASP A 67 9.66 20.25 -4.10
CA ASP A 67 9.19 21.60 -3.77
C ASP A 67 9.11 22.51 -5.00
N LEU A 68 9.88 22.18 -6.02
CA LEU A 68 9.99 22.98 -7.25
C LEU A 68 8.65 23.19 -7.98
N PRO A 69 7.73 22.19 -8.08
CA PRO A 69 6.43 22.42 -8.74
C PRO A 69 5.57 23.50 -8.07
N ALA A 70 5.60 23.57 -6.73
CA ALA A 70 4.86 24.60 -5.99
C ALA A 70 5.42 26.00 -6.26
N LEU A 71 6.75 26.12 -6.33
CA LEU A 71 7.44 27.36 -6.67
C LEU A 71 7.21 27.76 -8.13
N CYS A 72 7.21 26.82 -9.07
CA CYS A 72 6.84 27.06 -10.46
C CYS A 72 5.43 27.63 -10.59
N HIS A 73 4.45 27.03 -9.92
CA HIS A 73 3.08 27.55 -9.90
C HIS A 73 2.98 28.94 -9.26
N GLY A 74 3.70 29.15 -8.14
CA GLY A 74 3.76 30.45 -7.48
C GLY A 74 4.38 31.54 -8.38
N HIS A 75 5.42 31.21 -9.13
CA HIS A 75 6.04 32.11 -10.10
C HIS A 75 5.08 32.50 -11.22
N LEU A 76 4.42 31.51 -11.84
CA LEU A 76 3.45 31.73 -12.92
C LEU A 76 2.22 32.51 -12.46
N ALA A 77 1.82 32.35 -11.19
CA ALA A 77 0.73 33.10 -10.58
C ALA A 77 1.14 34.50 -10.06
N GLY A 78 2.45 34.82 -10.02
CA GLY A 78 2.95 36.08 -9.47
C GLY A 78 2.77 36.22 -7.96
N THR A 79 2.71 35.10 -7.23
CA THR A 79 2.43 35.07 -5.76
C THR A 79 3.68 34.80 -4.92
N LEU A 80 4.85 34.64 -5.53
CA LEU A 80 6.10 34.38 -4.80
C LEU A 80 6.54 35.61 -4.00
N THR A 81 6.97 35.38 -2.77
CA THR A 81 7.70 36.39 -1.97
C THR A 81 9.12 36.56 -2.52
N PRO A 82 9.82 37.68 -2.26
CA PRO A 82 11.20 37.87 -2.71
C PRO A 82 12.15 36.74 -2.29
N GLU A 83 12.03 36.23 -1.05
CA GLU A 83 12.81 35.11 -0.53
C GLU A 83 12.50 33.78 -1.28
N ALA A 84 11.24 33.59 -1.66
CA ALA A 84 10.84 32.41 -2.44
C ALA A 84 11.35 32.47 -3.88
N VAL A 85 11.57 33.64 -4.46
CA VAL A 85 12.17 33.81 -5.79
C VAL A 85 13.63 33.37 -5.78
N ASP A 86 14.39 33.71 -4.75
CA ASP A 86 15.78 33.28 -4.61
C ASP A 86 15.87 31.76 -4.44
N THR A 87 15.00 31.19 -3.59
CA THR A 87 14.89 29.75 -3.41
C THR A 87 14.52 29.04 -4.71
N TYR A 88 13.56 29.60 -5.46
CA TYR A 88 13.14 29.05 -6.76
C TYR A 88 14.29 29.04 -7.75
N SER A 89 15.06 30.11 -7.86
CA SER A 89 16.19 30.20 -8.78
C SER A 89 17.28 29.18 -8.45
N ALA A 90 17.59 29.01 -7.16
CA ALA A 90 18.56 28.03 -6.68
C ALA A 90 18.13 26.59 -6.96
N LEU A 91 16.85 26.24 -6.69
CA LEU A 91 16.31 24.93 -6.95
C LEU A 91 16.17 24.63 -8.45
N ALA A 92 15.81 25.62 -9.28
CA ALA A 92 15.74 25.48 -10.73
C ALA A 92 17.12 25.14 -11.33
N ALA A 93 18.16 25.84 -10.89
CA ALA A 93 19.54 25.54 -11.30
C ALA A 93 19.99 24.13 -10.87
N LYS A 94 19.65 23.72 -9.64
CA LYS A 94 19.96 22.37 -9.13
C LYS A 94 19.17 21.27 -9.85
N ALA A 95 17.92 21.55 -10.22
CA ALA A 95 17.08 20.61 -10.94
C ALA A 95 17.51 20.40 -12.40
N THR A 96 18.26 21.33 -12.98
CA THR A 96 18.80 21.18 -14.33
C THR A 96 20.09 20.35 -14.29
N ILE A 97 20.12 19.23 -15.02
CA ILE A 97 21.31 18.30 -15.04
C ILE A 97 22.58 18.99 -15.54
N SER A 98 22.42 19.90 -16.47
CA SER A 98 23.58 20.68 -17.00
C SER A 98 24.17 21.66 -15.98
N GLY A 99 23.46 21.95 -14.88
CA GLY A 99 23.87 22.96 -13.89
C GLY A 99 23.96 24.37 -14.41
N THR A 100 23.45 24.62 -15.62
CA THR A 100 23.45 25.96 -16.22
C THR A 100 22.38 26.84 -15.58
N PRO A 101 22.69 28.13 -15.30
CA PRO A 101 21.69 29.06 -14.81
C PRO A 101 20.51 29.16 -15.78
N VAL A 102 19.32 29.11 -15.25
CA VAL A 102 18.08 29.26 -16.02
C VAL A 102 17.94 30.74 -16.39
N THR A 103 17.89 31.04 -17.68
CA THR A 103 17.80 32.44 -18.19
C THR A 103 16.35 32.94 -18.18
N ASP A 104 15.39 32.09 -18.47
CA ASP A 104 13.96 32.42 -18.45
C ASP A 104 13.21 31.49 -17.50
N MET A 105 12.85 32.03 -16.32
CA MET A 105 12.18 31.28 -15.27
C MET A 105 10.74 30.92 -15.62
N THR A 106 10.09 31.68 -16.51
CA THR A 106 8.71 31.40 -16.95
C THR A 106 8.67 30.24 -17.95
N VAL A 107 9.61 30.23 -18.90
CA VAL A 107 9.75 29.11 -19.83
C VAL A 107 10.11 27.84 -19.05
N PHE A 108 11.10 27.93 -18.17
CA PHE A 108 11.50 26.81 -17.30
C PHE A 108 10.31 26.26 -16.49
N ALA A 109 9.51 27.14 -15.85
CA ALA A 109 8.36 26.72 -15.05
C ALA A 109 7.37 25.89 -15.87
N ASN A 110 7.03 26.36 -17.07
CA ASN A 110 6.07 25.64 -17.94
C ASN A 110 6.64 24.31 -18.44
N GLU A 111 7.89 24.27 -18.86
CA GLU A 111 8.54 23.05 -19.32
C GLU A 111 8.70 22.04 -18.20
N TYR A 112 9.22 22.46 -17.05
CA TYR A 112 9.42 21.59 -15.90
C TYR A 112 8.10 20.99 -15.41
N LEU A 113 7.04 21.80 -15.25
CA LEU A 113 5.71 21.32 -14.84
C LEU A 113 5.12 20.32 -15.83
N ASN A 114 5.28 20.54 -17.12
CA ASN A 114 4.80 19.61 -18.14
C ASN A 114 5.56 18.29 -18.09
N VAL A 115 6.88 18.32 -18.02
CA VAL A 115 7.73 17.13 -17.92
C VAL A 115 7.47 16.39 -16.60
N PHE A 116 7.35 17.12 -15.49
CA PHE A 116 7.05 16.58 -14.17
C PHE A 116 5.70 15.85 -14.14
N THR A 117 4.64 16.49 -14.61
CA THR A 117 3.30 15.89 -14.67
C THR A 117 3.26 14.66 -15.57
N THR A 118 3.92 14.74 -16.73
CA THR A 118 4.02 13.61 -17.66
C THR A 118 4.79 12.45 -17.01
N GLY A 119 5.84 12.71 -16.24
CA GLY A 119 6.60 11.70 -15.51
C GLY A 119 5.72 10.90 -14.53
N PHE A 120 4.78 11.55 -13.84
CA PHE A 120 3.79 10.86 -13.01
C PHE A 120 2.79 10.02 -13.82
N HIS A 121 2.36 10.52 -15.01
CA HIS A 121 1.50 9.70 -15.89
C HIS A 121 2.20 8.41 -16.33
N TYR A 122 3.50 8.45 -16.64
CA TYR A 122 4.28 7.25 -16.95
C TYR A 122 4.44 6.33 -15.72
N ALA A 123 4.62 6.89 -14.54
CA ALA A 123 4.65 6.11 -13.31
C ALA A 123 3.32 5.36 -13.07
N PHE A 124 2.17 6.02 -13.30
CA PHE A 124 0.85 5.33 -13.30
C PHE A 124 0.73 4.30 -14.43
N GLY A 125 1.36 4.53 -15.58
CA GLY A 125 1.41 3.57 -16.68
C GLY A 125 2.02 2.23 -16.26
N VAL A 126 3.00 2.22 -15.36
CA VAL A 126 3.56 0.97 -14.79
C VAL A 126 2.50 0.17 -14.05
N ALA A 127 1.65 0.83 -13.27
CA ALA A 127 0.55 0.15 -12.57
C ALA A 127 -0.47 -0.43 -13.55
N ILE A 128 -0.78 0.27 -14.64
CA ILE A 128 -1.67 -0.22 -15.71
C ILE A 128 -1.06 -1.47 -16.35
N LEU A 129 0.23 -1.48 -16.67
CA LEU A 129 0.90 -2.65 -17.24
C LEU A 129 0.86 -3.86 -16.30
N ALA A 130 1.10 -3.63 -15.00
CA ALA A 130 1.01 -4.68 -13.99
C ALA A 130 -0.41 -5.25 -13.89
N MET A 131 -1.45 -4.41 -13.95
CA MET A 131 -2.84 -4.85 -13.95
C MET A 131 -3.20 -5.65 -15.20
N VAL A 132 -2.77 -5.19 -16.39
CA VAL A 132 -2.98 -5.91 -17.64
C VAL A 132 -2.29 -7.28 -17.60
N LEU A 133 -1.05 -7.35 -17.13
CA LEU A 133 -0.32 -8.61 -16.95
C LEU A 133 -1.07 -9.56 -16.01
N SER A 134 -1.54 -9.05 -14.87
CA SER A 134 -2.34 -9.81 -13.91
C SER A 134 -3.62 -10.35 -14.55
N LEU A 135 -4.34 -9.52 -15.31
CA LEU A 135 -5.54 -9.93 -16.03
C LEU A 135 -5.24 -11.03 -17.06
N VAL A 136 -4.17 -10.89 -17.83
CA VAL A 136 -3.75 -11.90 -18.83
C VAL A 136 -3.45 -13.23 -18.14
N ILE A 137 -2.67 -13.21 -17.04
CA ILE A 137 -2.37 -14.43 -16.26
C ILE A 137 -3.67 -15.05 -15.73
N PHE A 138 -4.59 -14.26 -15.22
CA PHE A 138 -5.88 -14.75 -14.73
C PHE A 138 -6.70 -15.39 -15.85
N VAL A 139 -6.84 -14.73 -17.01
CA VAL A 139 -7.62 -15.23 -18.14
C VAL A 139 -7.04 -16.55 -18.68
N ILE A 140 -5.73 -16.67 -18.79
CA ILE A 140 -5.04 -17.90 -19.22
C ILE A 140 -5.32 -19.06 -18.23
N ASN A 141 -5.31 -18.76 -16.92
CA ASN A 141 -5.46 -19.78 -15.89
C ASN A 141 -6.90 -19.93 -15.38
N ARG A 142 -7.89 -19.20 -15.92
CA ARG A 142 -9.28 -19.19 -15.41
C ARG A 142 -9.93 -20.56 -15.28
N LYS A 143 -9.55 -21.51 -16.15
CA LYS A 143 -10.08 -22.88 -16.13
C LYS A 143 -9.54 -23.72 -14.96
N LYS A 144 -8.45 -23.29 -14.33
CA LYS A 144 -7.85 -23.99 -13.17
C LYS A 144 -8.51 -23.59 -11.85
N PHE A 145 -9.23 -22.45 -11.84
CA PHE A 145 -9.92 -21.99 -10.64
C PHE A 145 -11.28 -22.67 -10.49
N PRO A 146 -11.64 -23.11 -9.27
CA PRO A 146 -12.96 -23.69 -9.01
C PRO A 146 -14.06 -22.65 -9.29
N ASP A 147 -15.01 -23.03 -10.17
CA ASP A 147 -16.15 -22.17 -10.49
C ASP A 147 -17.18 -22.21 -9.35
N PRO A 148 -17.42 -21.09 -8.65
CA PRO A 148 -18.37 -21.04 -7.54
C PRO A 148 -19.81 -21.30 -7.99
N SER A 149 -20.18 -20.92 -9.22
CA SER A 149 -21.57 -21.00 -9.71
C SER A 149 -22.02 -22.44 -9.96
N LYS A 150 -21.11 -23.32 -10.39
CA LYS A 150 -21.46 -24.71 -10.71
C LYS A 150 -21.80 -25.55 -9.46
N LYS A 151 -21.21 -25.24 -8.30
CA LYS A 151 -21.51 -25.98 -7.06
C LYS A 151 -22.73 -25.45 -6.32
N VAL A 152 -23.09 -24.19 -6.50
CA VAL A 152 -24.34 -23.63 -5.95
C VAL A 152 -25.55 -24.24 -6.64
N ALA A 153 -25.49 -24.42 -7.97
CA ALA A 153 -26.55 -25.11 -8.71
C ALA A 153 -26.70 -26.59 -8.32
N ALA A 154 -25.58 -27.28 -8.02
CA ALA A 154 -25.60 -28.68 -7.60
C ALA A 154 -26.05 -28.87 -6.13
N LYS A 155 -25.83 -27.89 -5.25
CA LYS A 155 -26.30 -27.94 -3.85
C LYS A 155 -27.69 -27.37 -3.64
N ALA A 156 -28.26 -26.61 -4.58
CA ALA A 156 -29.62 -26.09 -4.50
C ALA A 156 -30.69 -27.22 -4.51
N GLY A 157 -30.31 -28.44 -4.90
CA GLY A 157 -31.16 -29.64 -4.81
C GLY A 157 -31.08 -30.41 -3.51
N ASP A 158 -30.10 -30.15 -2.64
CA ASP A 158 -29.86 -30.94 -1.43
C ASP A 158 -29.50 -30.10 -0.18
N ALA A 159 -29.80 -28.80 -0.24
CA ALA A 159 -29.61 -27.94 0.90
C ALA A 159 -30.88 -27.91 1.75
N THR A 160 -30.92 -28.71 2.81
CA THR A 160 -31.53 -28.23 4.06
C THR A 160 -30.84 -26.91 4.41
N ALA A 161 -31.44 -25.81 3.92
CA ALA A 161 -31.09 -24.49 4.39
C ALA A 161 -31.24 -24.54 5.92
N VAL A 162 -30.13 -24.45 6.65
CA VAL A 162 -30.19 -24.29 8.10
C VAL A 162 -30.85 -22.93 8.30
N GLU A 163 -32.18 -22.93 8.52
CA GLU A 163 -32.92 -21.73 8.87
C GLU A 163 -32.34 -21.21 10.19
N MET A 164 -31.49 -20.23 10.11
CA MET A 164 -30.94 -19.55 11.28
C MET A 164 -32.08 -18.80 11.97
N ASN A 165 -32.24 -19.03 13.28
CA ASN A 165 -33.19 -18.30 14.09
C ASN A 165 -32.89 -16.79 14.01
N ALA A 166 -33.92 -15.94 13.89
CA ALA A 166 -33.81 -14.49 13.83
C ALA A 166 -32.93 -13.89 14.95
N GLN A 167 -32.94 -14.51 16.13
CA GLN A 167 -32.10 -14.10 17.26
C GLN A 167 -30.63 -14.37 17.02
N GLU A 168 -30.29 -15.48 16.40
CA GLU A 168 -28.89 -15.83 16.03
C GLU A 168 -28.36 -14.91 14.93
N VAL A 169 -29.18 -14.62 13.93
CA VAL A 169 -28.85 -13.64 12.87
C VAL A 169 -28.56 -12.27 13.49
N ARG A 170 -29.40 -11.81 14.42
CA ARG A 170 -29.22 -10.53 15.11
C ARG A 170 -27.92 -10.49 15.93
N GLN A 171 -27.61 -11.56 16.67
CA GLN A 171 -26.34 -11.63 17.43
C GLN A 171 -25.12 -11.58 16.51
N ARG A 172 -25.13 -12.30 15.39
CA ARG A 172 -24.06 -12.27 14.40
C ARG A 172 -23.91 -10.88 13.75
N MET A 173 -25.04 -10.20 13.48
CA MET A 173 -25.02 -8.84 12.96
C MET A 173 -24.41 -7.84 13.95
N TYR A 174 -24.76 -7.92 15.23
CA TYR A 174 -24.13 -7.07 16.26
C TYR A 174 -22.64 -7.33 16.40
N ALA A 175 -22.20 -8.59 16.37
CA ALA A 175 -20.78 -8.93 16.38
C ALA A 175 -20.06 -8.37 15.15
N LEU A 176 -20.68 -8.45 13.98
CA LEU A 176 -20.14 -7.89 12.74
C LEU A 176 -19.99 -6.36 12.81
N PHE A 177 -21.01 -5.65 13.29
CA PHE A 177 -20.94 -4.20 13.46
C PHE A 177 -19.90 -3.77 14.50
N ALA A 178 -19.75 -4.53 15.59
CA ALA A 178 -18.70 -4.29 16.57
C ALA A 178 -17.31 -4.43 15.95
N VAL A 179 -17.09 -5.47 15.14
CA VAL A 179 -15.83 -5.65 14.40
C VAL A 179 -15.60 -4.51 13.42
N PHE A 180 -16.62 -4.08 12.67
CA PHE A 180 -16.50 -2.94 11.75
C PHE A 180 -16.13 -1.66 12.48
N GLY A 181 -16.71 -1.40 13.65
CA GLY A 181 -16.34 -0.25 14.48
C GLY A 181 -14.85 -0.23 14.83
N VAL A 182 -14.30 -1.38 15.22
CA VAL A 182 -12.86 -1.51 15.52
C VAL A 182 -12.00 -1.35 14.26
N VAL A 183 -12.44 -1.95 13.15
CA VAL A 183 -11.72 -1.93 11.87
C VAL A 183 -11.59 -0.52 11.29
N ILE A 184 -12.57 0.37 11.52
CA ILE A 184 -12.48 1.78 11.12
C ILE A 184 -11.25 2.46 11.75
N PHE A 185 -11.06 2.31 13.07
CA PHE A 185 -9.90 2.90 13.76
C PHE A 185 -8.58 2.27 13.32
N PHE A 186 -8.57 0.97 13.05
CA PHE A 186 -7.39 0.29 12.50
C PHE A 186 -6.98 0.88 11.15
N TRP A 187 -7.92 1.00 10.20
CA TRP A 187 -7.62 1.55 8.88
C TRP A 187 -7.25 3.03 8.93
N PHE A 188 -7.87 3.79 9.82
CA PHE A 188 -7.49 5.18 10.06
C PHE A 188 -6.01 5.29 10.45
N SER A 189 -5.56 4.48 11.42
CA SER A 189 -4.16 4.43 11.84
C SER A 189 -3.23 3.89 10.74
N PHE A 190 -3.65 2.86 10.02
CA PHE A 190 -2.85 2.25 8.96
C PHE A 190 -2.56 3.21 7.80
N HIS A 191 -3.54 4.01 7.40
CA HIS A 191 -3.37 4.96 6.31
C HIS A 191 -2.43 6.13 6.65
N GLN A 192 -2.14 6.40 7.92
CA GLN A 192 -1.13 7.37 8.30
C GLN A 192 0.27 7.01 7.77
N ASN A 193 0.55 5.73 7.55
CA ASN A 193 1.81 5.26 6.97
C ASN A 193 2.08 5.87 5.57
N GLY A 194 1.05 5.98 4.74
CA GLY A 194 1.18 6.49 3.37
C GLY A 194 1.20 8.02 3.23
N LEU A 195 0.69 8.74 4.22
CA LEU A 195 0.56 10.20 4.14
C LEU A 195 1.43 10.89 5.22
N THR A 196 1.02 10.80 6.47
CA THR A 196 1.66 11.52 7.57
C THR A 196 3.12 11.13 7.76
N LEU A 197 3.43 9.83 7.74
CA LEU A 197 4.82 9.36 7.90
C LEU A 197 5.71 9.71 6.70
N THR A 198 5.15 9.79 5.49
CA THR A 198 5.91 10.24 4.32
C THR A 198 6.25 11.74 4.41
N TYR A 199 5.30 12.58 4.84
CA TYR A 199 5.58 13.99 5.08
C TYR A 199 6.57 14.19 6.23
N PHE A 200 6.41 13.44 7.32
CA PHE A 200 7.35 13.47 8.43
C PHE A 200 8.77 13.07 7.98
N ALA A 201 8.89 12.02 7.16
CA ALA A 201 10.18 11.62 6.62
C ALA A 201 10.79 12.71 5.71
N LYS A 202 9.96 13.41 4.93
CA LYS A 202 10.43 14.51 4.07
C LYS A 202 11.00 15.68 4.88
N GLU A 203 10.34 16.07 5.98
CA GLU A 203 10.66 17.30 6.72
C GLU A 203 11.64 17.09 7.87
N TYR A 204 11.59 15.94 8.53
CA TYR A 204 12.32 15.69 9.80
C TYR A 204 13.34 14.56 9.72
N THR A 205 13.53 13.93 8.55
CA THR A 205 14.49 12.84 8.42
C THR A 205 15.58 13.19 7.42
N ASP A 206 16.84 12.86 7.75
CA ASP A 206 17.91 12.97 6.76
C ASP A 206 17.70 11.94 5.64
N LEU A 207 17.43 12.45 4.45
CA LEU A 207 17.18 11.65 3.25
C LEU A 207 18.47 11.23 2.53
N ASN A 208 19.64 11.47 3.12
CA ASN A 208 20.93 11.02 2.59
C ASN A 208 21.36 9.73 3.27
N LEU A 209 21.26 8.62 2.56
CA LEU A 209 21.74 7.33 3.04
C LEU A 209 22.99 6.91 2.25
N PHE A 210 24.12 6.76 2.94
CA PHE A 210 25.42 6.41 2.31
C PHE A 210 25.84 7.32 1.16
N GLY A 211 25.48 8.62 1.22
CA GLY A 211 25.82 9.60 0.17
C GLY A 211 24.86 9.61 -1.03
N MET A 212 23.79 8.82 -0.98
CA MET A 212 22.71 8.82 -1.99
C MET A 212 21.47 9.51 -1.44
N ALA A 213 20.93 10.48 -2.20
CA ALA A 213 19.65 11.09 -1.88
C ALA A 213 18.50 10.10 -2.12
N ILE A 214 17.72 9.83 -1.10
CA ILE A 214 16.58 8.91 -1.14
C ILE A 214 15.30 9.73 -1.17
N SER A 215 14.38 9.39 -2.07
CA SER A 215 13.03 9.96 -2.07
C SER A 215 12.24 9.52 -0.83
N ALA A 216 11.55 10.45 -0.17
CA ALA A 216 10.72 10.17 0.99
C ALA A 216 9.63 9.10 0.71
N GLU A 217 9.15 9.00 -0.53
CA GLU A 217 8.18 8.00 -0.95
C GLU A 217 8.69 6.56 -0.79
N LEU A 218 10.01 6.33 -0.84
CA LEU A 218 10.59 5.00 -0.68
C LEU A 218 10.46 4.45 0.75
N PHE A 219 10.26 5.32 1.74
CA PHE A 219 9.97 4.88 3.12
C PHE A 219 8.69 4.05 3.22
N GLN A 220 7.75 4.22 2.29
CA GLN A 220 6.55 3.40 2.23
C GLN A 220 6.86 1.90 1.98
N SER A 221 8.01 1.60 1.36
CA SER A 221 8.44 0.21 1.14
C SER A 221 8.92 -0.48 2.42
N LEU A 222 9.23 0.26 3.49
CA LEU A 222 9.69 -0.34 4.77
C LEU A 222 8.61 -1.23 5.39
N ASN A 223 7.35 -0.78 5.39
CA ASN A 223 6.25 -1.59 5.93
C ASN A 223 6.13 -2.93 5.21
N PRO A 224 5.99 -3.01 3.87
CA PRO A 224 6.00 -4.27 3.14
C PRO A 224 7.24 -5.14 3.37
N ILE A 225 8.44 -4.54 3.50
CA ILE A 225 9.67 -5.28 3.80
C ILE A 225 9.55 -6.00 5.14
N PHE A 226 9.08 -5.31 6.18
CA PHE A 226 8.86 -5.92 7.49
C PHE A 226 7.77 -7.00 7.45
N VAL A 227 6.68 -6.76 6.72
CA VAL A 227 5.61 -7.77 6.55
C VAL A 227 6.17 -9.02 5.90
N VAL A 228 6.91 -8.91 4.79
CA VAL A 228 7.50 -10.06 4.08
C VAL A 228 8.50 -10.80 4.97
N SER A 229 9.35 -10.08 5.71
CA SER A 229 10.38 -10.67 6.55
C SER A 229 9.81 -11.35 7.81
N LEU A 230 8.80 -10.73 8.43
CA LEU A 230 8.23 -11.22 9.68
C LEU A 230 7.14 -12.28 9.49
N THR A 231 6.45 -12.30 8.34
CA THR A 231 5.36 -13.27 8.10
C THR A 231 5.82 -14.72 8.28
N PRO A 232 6.95 -15.20 7.71
CA PRO A 232 7.41 -16.57 7.93
C PRO A 232 7.69 -16.88 9.41
N VAL A 233 8.25 -15.90 10.13
CA VAL A 233 8.54 -16.03 11.57
C VAL A 233 7.25 -16.19 12.37
N ILE A 234 6.27 -15.33 12.12
CA ILE A 234 4.97 -15.38 12.79
C ILE A 234 4.21 -16.68 12.46
N MET A 235 4.27 -17.11 11.19
CA MET A 235 3.70 -18.39 10.77
C MET A 235 4.35 -19.57 11.51
N ALA A 236 5.68 -19.58 11.66
CA ALA A 236 6.40 -20.61 12.39
C ALA A 236 6.03 -20.61 13.89
N VAL A 237 5.90 -19.44 14.52
CA VAL A 237 5.45 -19.31 15.90
C VAL A 237 4.04 -19.88 16.09
N PHE A 238 3.08 -19.53 15.23
CA PHE A 238 1.73 -20.06 15.32
C PHE A 238 1.65 -21.55 14.99
N ALA A 239 2.47 -22.04 14.04
CA ALA A 239 2.56 -23.47 13.77
C ALA A 239 3.10 -24.25 14.99
N ALA A 240 4.11 -23.75 15.68
CA ALA A 240 4.63 -24.34 16.90
C ALA A 240 3.61 -24.31 18.06
N GLN A 241 2.81 -23.25 18.17
CA GLN A 241 1.73 -23.16 19.15
C GLN A 241 0.58 -24.13 18.82
N ARG A 242 0.25 -24.30 17.53
CA ARG A 242 -0.72 -25.27 17.04
C ARG A 242 -0.31 -26.70 17.39
N ALA A 243 0.96 -27.04 17.16
CA ALA A 243 1.49 -28.35 17.52
C ALA A 243 1.40 -28.67 19.02
N LYS A 244 1.41 -27.62 19.89
CA LYS A 244 1.23 -27.73 21.33
C LYS A 244 -0.24 -27.60 21.79
N GLY A 245 -1.20 -27.48 20.87
CA GLY A 245 -2.62 -27.26 21.18
C GLY A 245 -2.91 -25.93 21.89
N LYS A 246 -2.00 -24.93 21.80
CA LYS A 246 -2.10 -23.63 22.47
C LYS A 246 -2.26 -22.46 21.50
N GLU A 247 -2.65 -22.74 20.26
CA GLU A 247 -2.82 -21.69 19.26
C GLU A 247 -3.97 -20.75 19.67
N PRO A 248 -3.73 -19.41 19.69
CA PRO A 248 -4.80 -18.46 20.00
C PRO A 248 -5.84 -18.42 18.88
N SER A 249 -7.09 -18.14 19.24
CA SER A 249 -8.16 -17.92 18.26
C SER A 249 -7.85 -16.71 17.36
N THR A 250 -8.42 -16.69 16.16
CA THR A 250 -8.21 -15.60 15.18
C THR A 250 -8.48 -14.20 15.76
N PRO A 251 -9.59 -13.95 16.52
CA PRO A 251 -9.81 -12.67 17.17
C PRO A 251 -8.71 -12.31 18.18
N ARG A 252 -8.16 -13.28 18.90
CA ARG A 252 -7.07 -13.05 19.85
C ARG A 252 -5.76 -12.71 19.14
N LYS A 253 -5.45 -13.33 17.99
CA LYS A 253 -4.30 -12.97 17.16
C LYS A 253 -4.41 -11.52 16.68
N ILE A 254 -5.60 -11.10 16.23
CA ILE A 254 -5.87 -9.72 15.79
C ILE A 254 -5.68 -8.75 16.97
N ALA A 255 -6.24 -9.04 18.14
CA ALA A 255 -6.10 -8.18 19.31
C ALA A 255 -4.64 -8.01 19.75
N ILE A 256 -3.83 -9.08 19.72
CA ILE A 256 -2.40 -9.02 20.02
C ILE A 256 -1.68 -8.14 19.00
N GLY A 257 -1.95 -8.32 17.71
CA GLY A 257 -1.35 -7.50 16.65
C GLY A 257 -1.67 -6.02 16.79
N MET A 258 -2.94 -5.68 17.07
CA MET A 258 -3.36 -4.31 17.33
C MET A 258 -2.70 -3.72 18.58
N GLY A 259 -2.54 -4.51 19.65
CA GLY A 259 -1.84 -4.08 20.86
C GLY A 259 -0.36 -3.75 20.59
N ILE A 260 0.34 -4.58 19.82
CA ILE A 260 1.73 -4.32 19.42
C ILE A 260 1.81 -3.04 18.57
N SER A 261 0.92 -2.86 17.62
CA SER A 261 0.87 -1.65 16.80
C SER A 261 0.61 -0.40 17.64
N ALA A 262 -0.35 -0.44 18.57
CA ALA A 262 -0.63 0.67 19.48
C ALA A 262 0.58 1.03 20.35
N THR A 263 1.32 0.04 20.83
CA THR A 263 2.56 0.25 21.60
C THR A 263 3.62 0.95 20.74
N GLY A 264 3.76 0.56 19.46
CA GLY A 264 4.67 1.23 18.53
C GLY A 264 4.33 2.72 18.34
N PHE A 265 3.05 3.06 18.15
CA PHE A 265 2.63 4.46 18.06
C PHE A 265 2.84 5.23 19.37
N LEU A 266 2.64 4.59 20.52
CA LEU A 266 2.89 5.21 21.82
C LEU A 266 4.38 5.55 22.02
N ILE A 267 5.27 4.63 21.65
CA ILE A 267 6.72 4.86 21.69
C ILE A 267 7.10 6.03 20.77
N CYS A 268 6.54 6.08 19.56
CA CYS A 268 6.76 7.17 18.62
C CYS A 268 6.31 8.52 19.20
N LEU A 269 5.12 8.56 19.82
CA LEU A 269 4.60 9.77 20.46
C LEU A 269 5.51 10.26 21.60
N LEU A 270 5.96 9.35 22.46
CA LEU A 270 6.85 9.72 23.58
C LEU A 270 8.19 10.24 23.09
N TYR A 271 8.77 9.57 22.08
CA TYR A 271 10.05 10.00 21.50
C TYR A 271 9.98 11.38 20.85
N THR A 272 8.90 11.68 20.13
CA THR A 272 8.73 12.98 19.45
C THR A 272 8.36 14.11 20.41
N SER A 273 7.71 13.83 21.54
CA SER A 273 7.43 14.85 22.59
C SER A 273 8.66 15.29 23.35
N ASP A 274 9.67 14.43 23.48
CA ASP A 274 10.93 14.79 24.17
C ASP A 274 11.91 15.54 23.24
N ALA A 275 11.65 15.55 21.92
CA ALA A 275 12.46 16.24 20.92
C ALA A 275 11.94 17.65 20.55
N ALA A 276 10.78 18.05 21.07
CA ALA A 276 10.16 19.37 20.88
C ALA A 276 10.41 20.26 22.07
#